data_1591b064443899d987e947e6e89d7487
#
_entry.id   1591b064443899d987e947e6e89d7487
#
_cell.length_a   1.000
_cell.length_b   1.000
_cell.length_c   1.000
_cell.angle_alpha   90.00
_cell.angle_beta   90.00
_cell.angle_gamma   90.00
#
_symmetry.space_group_name_H-M   'P 1'
#
loop_
_entity.id
_entity.type
_entity.pdbx_description
1 polymer ?
#
loop_
_entity_poly.entity_id
_entity_poly.type
_entity_poly.pdbx_seq_one_letter_code
_entity_poly.pdbx_strand_id
1 'polypeptide(L)'
;IEATHYDIHLTSIHQTNKNIEGYTTVSLFVKIGPLSVVRLELASLKADSVFIGGKRTTAFSQLPNQVIIRLPVPIGSGEKINITIYYHGHPFVDPSGWGGFHFSGDYALNLGVGFDAIPHNLGKAWFPCIDDFRDRANYDVYLTTGNHKKAISGGRLIEVHDNGNNTSTWHWQTEYTIPTYLASATIGKYELVADTFNGQQSRVPVTIYCRPSDTAKTAGTFVHLLRILQVFEKYFGPYPFE
;
A
#
# COMPACT_ATOMS: atom_id res chain seq x y z
N ILE A 1 -2.13 20.84 -0.85
CA ILE A 1 -1.03 19.87 -1.02
C ILE A 1 -1.53 18.67 -1.78
N GLU A 2 -0.62 17.91 -2.39
CA GLU A 2 -0.86 16.60 -2.95
C GLU A 2 0.30 15.66 -2.60
N ALA A 3 0.04 14.39 -2.47
CA ALA A 3 1.08 13.40 -2.39
C ALA A 3 1.57 13.05 -3.80
N THR A 4 2.89 12.97 -3.97
CA THR A 4 3.50 12.57 -5.24
C THR A 4 4.08 11.16 -5.17
N HIS A 5 4.46 10.71 -3.98
CA HIS A 5 5.04 9.39 -3.76
C HIS A 5 4.83 8.93 -2.32
N TYR A 6 4.58 7.64 -2.16
CA TYR A 6 4.58 6.93 -0.89
C TYR A 6 5.65 5.85 -0.89
N ASP A 7 6.55 5.91 0.08
CA ASP A 7 7.55 4.88 0.37
C ASP A 7 7.13 4.19 1.67
N ILE A 8 6.50 3.01 1.55
CA ILE A 8 5.80 2.31 2.63
C ILE A 8 6.61 1.09 3.05
N HIS A 9 7.02 1.04 4.32
CA HIS A 9 7.72 -0.10 4.90
C HIS A 9 6.89 -0.71 6.04
N LEU A 10 6.33 -1.90 5.83
CA LEU A 10 5.83 -2.74 6.91
C LEU A 10 6.97 -3.66 7.36
N THR A 11 7.62 -3.27 8.46
CA THR A 11 8.80 -3.95 9.01
C THR A 11 8.43 -5.17 9.85
N SER A 12 7.21 -5.20 10.37
CA SER A 12 6.68 -6.32 11.14
C SER A 12 5.17 -6.48 10.96
N ILE A 13 4.73 -7.73 10.80
CA ILE A 13 3.32 -8.10 10.66
C ILE A 13 3.06 -9.33 11.52
N HIS A 14 2.48 -9.08 12.70
CA HIS A 14 2.22 -10.11 13.72
C HIS A 14 0.80 -10.66 13.60
N GLN A 15 0.61 -11.79 12.92
CA GLN A 15 -0.71 -12.40 12.73
C GLN A 15 -1.39 -12.79 14.04
N THR A 16 -0.64 -13.33 15.01
CA THR A 16 -1.18 -13.75 16.30
C THR A 16 -1.77 -12.58 17.09
N ASN A 17 -1.03 -11.48 17.15
CA ASN A 17 -1.45 -10.29 17.91
C ASN A 17 -2.24 -9.31 17.02
N LYS A 18 -2.43 -9.61 15.74
CA LYS A 18 -3.11 -8.75 14.75
C LYS A 18 -2.54 -7.33 14.72
N ASN A 19 -1.22 -7.22 14.75
CA ASN A 19 -0.50 -5.96 14.86
C ASN A 19 0.42 -5.75 13.66
N ILE A 20 0.58 -4.50 13.25
CA ILE A 20 1.57 -4.10 12.25
C ILE A 20 2.49 -3.04 12.83
N GLU A 21 3.71 -3.01 12.32
CA GLU A 21 4.70 -1.99 12.63
C GLU A 21 5.45 -1.61 11.36
N GLY A 22 5.72 -0.33 11.21
CA GLY A 22 6.41 0.16 10.04
C GLY A 22 6.65 1.66 10.05
N TYR A 23 7.05 2.15 8.91
CA TYR A 23 7.13 3.59 8.63
C TYR A 23 6.73 3.87 7.20
N THR A 24 6.28 5.09 6.96
CA THR A 24 5.98 5.59 5.63
C THR A 24 6.59 6.96 5.44
N THR A 25 7.29 7.15 4.33
CA THR A 25 7.72 8.47 3.87
C THR A 25 6.75 8.94 2.80
N VAL A 26 6.11 10.08 3.06
CA VAL A 26 5.19 10.73 2.13
C VAL A 26 5.92 11.92 1.50
N SER A 27 6.08 11.88 0.18
CA SER A 27 6.58 13.01 -0.60
C SER A 27 5.41 13.91 -1.01
N LEU A 28 5.41 15.14 -0.50
CA LEU A 28 4.34 16.10 -0.70
C LEU A 28 4.79 17.24 -1.60
N PHE A 29 3.90 17.68 -2.45
CA PHE A 29 4.03 18.89 -3.26
C PHE A 29 3.05 19.95 -2.78
N VAL A 30 3.52 21.19 -2.54
CA VAL A 30 2.72 22.30 -2.06
C VAL A 30 2.16 23.08 -3.24
N LYS A 31 0.89 22.86 -3.59
CA LYS A 31 0.21 23.59 -4.68
C LYS A 31 -0.06 25.05 -4.32
N ILE A 32 -0.48 25.29 -3.09
CA ILE A 32 -0.85 26.62 -2.57
C ILE A 32 -0.17 26.78 -1.22
N GLY A 33 0.70 27.78 -1.10
CA GLY A 33 1.44 28.10 0.11
C GLY A 33 1.08 29.50 0.64
N PRO A 34 1.63 29.90 1.82
CA PRO A 34 2.56 29.10 2.65
C PRO A 34 1.84 28.00 3.44
N LEU A 35 2.43 26.80 3.48
CA LEU A 35 1.95 25.67 4.24
C LEU A 35 2.69 25.60 5.59
N SER A 36 1.97 25.68 6.70
CA SER A 36 2.54 25.58 8.06
C SER A 36 2.15 24.31 8.79
N VAL A 37 1.15 23.59 8.30
CA VAL A 37 0.61 22.39 8.94
C VAL A 37 0.30 21.33 7.88
N VAL A 38 0.83 20.13 8.06
CA VAL A 38 0.46 18.94 7.28
C VAL A 38 -0.49 18.07 8.10
N ARG A 39 -1.51 17.55 7.45
CA ARG A 39 -2.43 16.55 8.02
C ARG A 39 -2.41 15.32 7.15
N LEU A 40 -2.11 14.16 7.79
CA LEU A 40 -2.18 12.84 7.16
C LEU A 40 -3.15 11.98 7.94
N GLU A 41 -3.99 11.26 7.24
CA GLU A 41 -4.90 10.31 7.86
C GLU A 41 -4.16 9.03 8.25
N LEU A 42 -4.45 8.53 9.45
CA LEU A 42 -3.96 7.26 9.99
C LEU A 42 -4.99 6.76 11.01
N ALA A 43 -5.68 5.68 10.69
CA ALA A 43 -6.77 5.17 11.51
C ALA A 43 -6.29 4.03 12.41
N SER A 44 -6.62 4.09 13.71
CA SER A 44 -6.33 3.07 14.74
C SER A 44 -4.86 2.80 15.05
N LEU A 45 -3.93 3.17 14.17
CA LEU A 45 -2.49 3.02 14.39
C LEU A 45 -1.94 4.22 15.15
N LYS A 46 -0.91 3.98 15.97
CA LYS A 46 -0.23 5.02 16.76
C LYS A 46 1.01 5.51 16.03
N ALA A 47 1.13 6.81 15.84
CA ALA A 47 2.36 7.44 15.37
C ALA A 47 3.37 7.56 16.53
N ASP A 48 4.55 6.99 16.36
CA ASP A 48 5.60 6.94 17.38
C ASP A 48 6.59 8.08 17.24
N SER A 49 6.96 8.39 16.00
CA SER A 49 7.88 9.48 15.70
C SER A 49 7.66 10.02 14.29
N VAL A 50 7.96 11.31 14.14
CA VAL A 50 7.81 12.03 12.88
C VAL A 50 9.13 12.69 12.51
N PHE A 51 9.48 12.62 11.24
CA PHE A 51 10.65 13.29 10.67
C PHE A 51 10.21 14.17 9.51
N ILE A 52 10.80 15.35 9.40
CA ILE A 52 10.59 16.32 8.33
C ILE A 52 11.92 16.52 7.63
N GLY A 53 12.02 16.12 6.34
CA GLY A 53 13.28 16.19 5.60
C GLY A 53 14.43 15.44 6.30
N GLY A 54 14.15 14.29 6.92
CA GLY A 54 15.10 13.47 7.66
C GLY A 54 15.41 13.96 9.10
N LYS A 55 14.86 15.09 9.55
CA LYS A 55 15.06 15.61 10.91
C LYS A 55 13.87 15.28 11.81
N ARG A 56 14.12 14.65 12.97
CA ARG A 56 13.08 14.32 13.94
C ARG A 56 12.41 15.58 14.48
N THR A 57 11.08 15.54 14.59
CA THR A 57 10.30 16.62 15.21
C THR A 57 9.43 16.08 16.35
N THR A 58 9.17 16.92 17.35
CA THR A 58 8.17 16.69 18.40
C THR A 58 6.92 17.53 18.18
N ALA A 59 6.92 18.37 17.13
CA ALA A 59 5.83 19.29 16.83
C ALA A 59 4.70 18.57 16.04
N PHE A 60 4.24 17.44 16.58
CA PHE A 60 3.07 16.73 16.04
C PHE A 60 2.11 16.33 17.15
N SER A 61 0.87 16.10 16.76
CA SER A 61 -0.18 15.55 17.62
C SER A 61 -1.00 14.55 16.81
N GLN A 62 -1.60 13.59 17.49
CA GLN A 62 -2.45 12.59 16.86
C GLN A 62 -3.88 12.70 17.39
N LEU A 63 -4.84 12.74 16.49
CA LEU A 63 -6.27 12.52 16.71
C LEU A 63 -6.62 11.06 16.31
N PRO A 64 -7.81 10.55 16.61
CA PRO A 64 -8.17 9.15 16.33
C PRO A 64 -7.88 8.67 14.91
N ASN A 65 -8.03 9.53 13.91
CA ASN A 65 -7.85 9.18 12.50
C ASN A 65 -6.87 10.11 11.76
N GLN A 66 -6.08 10.91 12.46
CA GLN A 66 -5.26 11.93 11.81
C GLN A 66 -3.99 12.24 12.62
N VAL A 67 -2.87 12.37 11.92
CA VAL A 67 -1.62 12.91 12.44
C VAL A 67 -1.47 14.34 11.93
N ILE A 68 -1.33 15.30 12.85
CA ILE A 68 -1.21 16.74 12.58
C ILE A 68 0.23 17.14 12.86
N ILE A 69 0.94 17.64 11.85
CA ILE A 69 2.37 17.96 11.91
C ILE A 69 2.55 19.46 11.65
N ARG A 70 3.15 20.16 12.61
CA ARG A 70 3.50 21.57 12.46
C ARG A 70 4.89 21.68 11.86
N LEU A 71 5.00 22.42 10.76
CA LEU A 71 6.27 22.64 10.11
C LEU A 71 7.07 23.73 10.84
N PRO A 72 8.38 23.54 11.05
CA PRO A 72 9.22 24.51 11.75
C PRO A 72 9.36 25.83 10.96
N VAL A 73 9.27 25.74 9.64
CA VAL A 73 9.24 26.87 8.71
C VAL A 73 8.13 26.60 7.69
N PRO A 74 7.30 27.59 7.39
CA PRO A 74 6.28 27.44 6.33
C PRO A 74 6.93 27.14 4.97
N ILE A 75 6.33 26.22 4.22
CA ILE A 75 6.78 25.80 2.88
C ILE A 75 6.00 26.60 1.82
N GLY A 76 6.72 27.15 0.85
CA GLY A 76 6.15 27.93 -0.23
C GLY A 76 5.41 27.10 -1.27
N SER A 77 4.61 27.78 -2.11
CA SER A 77 4.00 27.15 -3.29
C SER A 77 5.08 26.70 -4.27
N GLY A 78 4.91 25.50 -4.86
CA GLY A 78 5.87 24.91 -5.79
C GLY A 78 6.98 24.09 -5.11
N GLU A 79 7.07 24.10 -3.79
CA GLU A 79 8.09 23.35 -3.05
C GLU A 79 7.64 21.94 -2.71
N LYS A 80 8.62 21.08 -2.45
CA LYS A 80 8.43 19.69 -2.03
C LYS A 80 8.91 19.48 -0.61
N ILE A 81 8.28 18.54 0.10
CA ILE A 81 8.68 18.14 1.44
C ILE A 81 8.44 16.64 1.64
N ASN A 82 9.37 15.98 2.33
CA ASN A 82 9.24 14.58 2.73
C ASN A 82 8.94 14.51 4.22
N ILE A 83 7.90 13.75 4.55
CA ILE A 83 7.50 13.46 5.93
C ILE A 83 7.53 11.96 6.15
N THR A 84 8.35 11.52 7.10
CA THR A 84 8.41 10.11 7.52
C THR A 84 7.71 9.95 8.85
N ILE A 85 6.78 9.00 8.94
CA ILE A 85 6.06 8.65 10.17
C ILE A 85 6.35 7.18 10.48
N TYR A 86 6.88 6.91 11.68
CA TYR A 86 6.95 5.57 12.25
C TYR A 86 5.69 5.31 13.04
N TYR A 87 5.12 4.12 12.87
CA TYR A 87 3.84 3.78 13.49
C TYR A 87 3.74 2.29 13.80
N HIS A 88 2.87 1.97 14.76
CA HIS A 88 2.51 0.60 15.10
C HIS A 88 1.08 0.51 15.61
N GLY A 89 0.57 -0.70 15.74
CA GLY A 89 -0.68 -0.98 16.42
C GLY A 89 -1.59 -1.95 15.67
N HIS A 90 -2.83 -2.03 16.15
CA HIS A 90 -3.88 -2.80 15.48
C HIS A 90 -4.45 -1.96 14.33
N PRO A 91 -4.31 -2.40 13.09
CA PRO A 91 -4.83 -1.64 11.95
C PRO A 91 -6.36 -1.63 11.96
N PHE A 92 -6.92 -0.61 11.32
CA PHE A 92 -8.37 -0.41 11.24
C PHE A 92 -9.03 -1.50 10.40
N VAL A 93 -10.19 -1.97 10.88
CA VAL A 93 -11.14 -2.81 10.14
C VAL A 93 -12.47 -2.08 10.11
N ASP A 94 -13.08 -2.00 8.93
CA ASP A 94 -14.38 -1.36 8.76
C ASP A 94 -15.48 -2.13 9.55
N PRO A 95 -16.39 -1.43 10.26
CA PRO A 95 -17.44 -2.09 11.05
C PRO A 95 -18.34 -3.03 10.26
N SER A 96 -18.52 -2.81 8.95
CA SER A 96 -19.24 -3.74 8.08
C SER A 96 -18.59 -5.13 7.97
N GLY A 97 -17.35 -5.28 8.46
CA GLY A 97 -16.53 -6.48 8.27
C GLY A 97 -15.88 -6.56 6.88
N TRP A 98 -16.15 -5.62 6.00
CA TRP A 98 -15.51 -5.46 4.70
C TRP A 98 -14.70 -4.17 4.67
N GLY A 99 -13.43 -4.24 4.26
CA GLY A 99 -12.54 -3.10 4.24
C GLY A 99 -11.62 -2.99 5.45
N GLY A 100 -10.49 -2.33 5.26
CA GLY A 100 -9.44 -2.22 6.26
C GLY A 100 -8.35 -3.29 6.14
N PHE A 101 -7.67 -3.60 7.22
CA PHE A 101 -6.57 -4.56 7.24
C PHE A 101 -6.93 -5.78 8.11
N HIS A 102 -6.98 -6.94 7.49
CA HIS A 102 -7.50 -8.18 8.07
C HIS A 102 -6.42 -9.20 8.35
N PHE A 103 -6.63 -10.03 9.38
CA PHE A 103 -5.80 -11.17 9.74
C PHE A 103 -6.67 -12.43 9.79
N SER A 104 -6.23 -13.50 9.11
CA SER A 104 -6.90 -14.78 9.07
C SER A 104 -5.90 -15.93 9.05
N GLY A 105 -5.61 -16.52 10.21
CA GLY A 105 -4.59 -17.54 10.36
C GLY A 105 -3.21 -17.06 9.92
N ASP A 106 -2.61 -17.74 8.96
CA ASP A 106 -1.30 -17.37 8.39
C ASP A 106 -1.34 -16.21 7.38
N TYR A 107 -2.52 -15.63 7.14
CA TYR A 107 -2.72 -14.59 6.13
C TYR A 107 -3.02 -13.24 6.77
N ALA A 108 -2.50 -12.19 6.14
CA ALA A 108 -2.84 -10.81 6.43
C ALA A 108 -3.04 -10.07 5.11
N LEU A 109 -4.07 -9.23 5.00
CA LEU A 109 -4.38 -8.51 3.76
C LEU A 109 -5.16 -7.24 4.05
N ASN A 110 -4.98 -6.22 3.19
CA ASN A 110 -5.85 -5.06 3.21
C ASN A 110 -6.93 -5.14 2.12
N LEU A 111 -8.07 -4.54 2.42
CA LEU A 111 -9.13 -4.18 1.47
C LEU A 111 -9.29 -2.67 1.55
N GLY A 112 -8.95 -1.98 0.47
CA GLY A 112 -8.79 -0.53 0.47
C GLY A 112 -10.10 0.28 0.49
N VAL A 113 -11.27 -0.37 0.47
CA VAL A 113 -12.58 0.28 0.57
C VAL A 113 -13.44 -0.42 1.61
N GLY A 114 -14.25 0.35 2.34
CA GLY A 114 -15.21 -0.13 3.32
C GLY A 114 -16.64 0.30 2.99
N PHE A 115 -17.64 -0.40 3.51
CA PHE A 115 -19.04 -0.04 3.29
C PHE A 115 -19.55 0.97 4.32
N ASP A 116 -19.06 0.92 5.56
CA ASP A 116 -19.48 1.83 6.63
C ASP A 116 -18.60 3.07 6.74
N ALA A 117 -17.36 3.01 6.21
CA ALA A 117 -16.48 4.17 6.17
C ALA A 117 -17.01 5.26 5.22
N ILE A 118 -17.00 6.52 5.65
CA ILE A 118 -17.39 7.68 4.84
C ILE A 118 -16.29 8.74 4.93
N PRO A 119 -15.59 9.04 3.81
CA PRO A 119 -15.65 8.36 2.51
C PRO A 119 -15.15 6.89 2.59
N HIS A 120 -15.51 6.08 1.60
CA HIS A 120 -15.30 4.63 1.61
C HIS A 120 -13.84 4.18 1.49
N ASN A 121 -12.91 5.08 1.16
CA ASN A 121 -11.48 4.79 1.01
C ASN A 121 -10.82 4.49 2.36
N LEU A 122 -9.93 3.50 2.38
CA LEU A 122 -9.27 2.95 3.57
C LEU A 122 -7.76 2.73 3.37
N GLY A 123 -7.07 3.62 2.65
CA GLY A 123 -5.62 3.69 2.66
C GLY A 123 -5.09 3.95 4.07
N LYS A 124 -5.73 4.88 4.79
CA LYS A 124 -5.44 5.22 6.19
C LYS A 124 -5.53 4.06 7.19
N ALA A 125 -6.09 2.93 6.78
CA ALA A 125 -6.23 1.76 7.65
C ALA A 125 -4.87 1.12 8.00
N TRP A 126 -3.83 1.33 7.18
CA TRP A 126 -2.57 0.63 7.37
C TRP A 126 -1.30 1.47 7.12
N PHE A 127 -1.43 2.68 6.56
CA PHE A 127 -0.32 3.63 6.43
C PHE A 127 -0.81 5.09 6.48
N PRO A 128 0.02 6.06 6.92
CA PRO A 128 -0.33 7.47 6.93
C PRO A 128 -0.36 8.03 5.51
N CYS A 129 -1.47 8.69 5.14
CA CYS A 129 -1.68 9.16 3.77
C CYS A 129 -2.61 10.38 3.69
N ILE A 130 -2.69 10.96 2.51
CA ILE A 130 -3.81 11.82 2.09
C ILE A 130 -4.85 10.86 1.50
N ASP A 131 -5.84 10.46 2.29
CA ASP A 131 -6.80 9.43 1.91
C ASP A 131 -8.00 10.01 1.16
N ASP A 132 -7.75 10.56 -0.03
CA ASP A 132 -8.74 11.16 -0.93
C ASP A 132 -8.72 10.44 -2.29
N PHE A 133 -9.88 10.15 -2.87
CA PHE A 133 -10.02 9.51 -4.19
C PHE A 133 -9.36 10.31 -5.33
N ARG A 134 -9.18 11.61 -5.16
CA ARG A 134 -8.60 12.51 -6.14
C ARG A 134 -7.08 12.60 -6.03
N ASP A 135 -6.52 12.30 -4.85
CA ASP A 135 -5.08 12.31 -4.63
C ASP A 135 -4.48 11.02 -5.19
N ARG A 136 -3.45 11.15 -6.04
CA ARG A 136 -2.82 10.03 -6.72
C ARG A 136 -1.31 10.16 -6.66
N ALA A 137 -0.66 9.08 -6.32
CA ALA A 137 0.79 9.02 -6.18
C ALA A 137 1.37 7.72 -6.75
N ASN A 138 2.68 7.67 -6.92
CA ASN A 138 3.45 6.44 -7.11
C ASN A 138 3.74 5.80 -5.77
N TYR A 139 4.06 4.49 -5.79
CA TYR A 139 4.32 3.73 -4.55
C TYR A 139 5.54 2.85 -4.68
N ASP A 140 6.37 2.87 -3.65
CA ASP A 140 7.29 1.82 -3.29
C ASP A 140 6.79 1.16 -2.00
N VAL A 141 6.56 -0.17 -2.03
CA VAL A 141 6.00 -0.92 -0.91
C VAL A 141 6.94 -2.03 -0.52
N TYR A 142 7.46 -1.96 0.70
CA TYR A 142 8.36 -2.93 1.29
C TYR A 142 7.65 -3.70 2.39
N LEU A 143 7.50 -4.99 2.19
CA LEU A 143 6.80 -5.88 3.11
C LEU A 143 7.77 -6.92 3.66
N THR A 144 8.04 -6.88 4.96
CA THR A 144 8.90 -7.85 5.63
C THR A 144 8.06 -8.97 6.23
N THR A 145 8.41 -10.22 5.91
CA THR A 145 7.72 -11.41 6.42
C THR A 145 8.68 -12.57 6.61
N GLY A 146 8.26 -13.62 7.33
CA GLY A 146 9.04 -14.85 7.47
C GLY A 146 9.27 -15.54 6.12
N ASN A 147 10.43 -16.18 5.92
CA ASN A 147 10.86 -16.79 4.66
C ASN A 147 9.94 -17.89 4.12
N HIS A 148 9.04 -18.42 4.96
CA HIS A 148 8.02 -19.40 4.57
C HIS A 148 6.73 -18.78 4.02
N LYS A 149 6.67 -17.44 3.89
CA LYS A 149 5.54 -16.67 3.37
C LYS A 149 5.96 -15.80 2.20
N LYS A 150 5.01 -15.46 1.36
CA LYS A 150 5.17 -14.45 0.31
C LYS A 150 4.45 -13.19 0.71
N ALA A 151 5.00 -12.04 0.33
CA ALA A 151 4.38 -10.73 0.51
C ALA A 151 4.14 -10.10 -0.86
N ILE A 152 2.91 -9.67 -1.11
CA ILE A 152 2.46 -9.23 -2.43
C ILE A 152 1.82 -7.85 -2.29
N SER A 153 2.12 -6.98 -3.25
CA SER A 153 1.50 -5.68 -3.43
C SER A 153 1.10 -5.46 -4.89
N GLY A 154 0.50 -4.32 -5.20
CA GLY A 154 0.28 -3.87 -6.57
C GLY A 154 1.58 -3.45 -7.26
N GLY A 155 1.57 -3.45 -8.60
CA GLY A 155 2.72 -3.07 -9.40
C GLY A 155 3.67 -4.24 -9.69
N ARG A 156 4.93 -3.92 -9.93
CA ARG A 156 5.98 -4.86 -10.29
C ARG A 156 6.81 -5.25 -9.07
N LEU A 157 7.09 -6.54 -8.90
CA LEU A 157 8.08 -7.02 -7.94
C LEU A 157 9.49 -6.63 -8.42
N ILE A 158 10.15 -5.79 -7.65
CA ILE A 158 11.50 -5.29 -7.94
C ILE A 158 12.54 -6.24 -7.37
N GLU A 159 12.40 -6.62 -6.09
CA GLU A 159 13.39 -7.41 -5.39
C GLU A 159 12.76 -8.19 -4.22
N VAL A 160 13.38 -9.31 -3.90
CA VAL A 160 13.17 -10.04 -2.64
C VAL A 160 14.52 -10.14 -1.94
N HIS A 161 14.70 -9.36 -0.89
CA HIS A 161 15.93 -9.33 -0.10
C HIS A 161 15.81 -10.28 1.10
N ASP A 162 16.74 -11.23 1.25
CA ASP A 162 16.88 -12.08 2.44
C ASP A 162 17.60 -11.29 3.54
N ASN A 163 16.94 -11.09 4.67
CA ASN A 163 17.50 -10.32 5.81
C ASN A 163 18.45 -11.16 6.69
N GLY A 164 18.65 -12.44 6.40
CA GLY A 164 19.57 -13.35 7.12
C GLY A 164 19.07 -13.79 8.52
N ASN A 165 17.84 -13.45 8.89
CA ASN A 165 17.22 -13.74 10.20
C ASN A 165 15.89 -14.51 10.07
N ASN A 166 15.78 -15.38 9.06
CA ASN A 166 14.56 -16.08 8.66
C ASN A 166 13.41 -15.16 8.22
N THR A 167 13.72 -13.93 7.80
CA THR A 167 12.76 -13.02 7.16
C THR A 167 13.27 -12.55 5.82
N SER A 168 12.34 -12.20 4.93
CA SER A 168 12.64 -11.52 3.67
C SER A 168 11.81 -10.26 3.54
N THR A 169 12.37 -9.25 2.90
CA THR A 169 11.70 -8.01 2.52
C THR A 169 11.41 -8.03 1.04
N TRP A 170 10.14 -7.86 0.69
CA TRP A 170 9.63 -7.84 -0.67
C TRP A 170 9.40 -6.40 -1.09
N HIS A 171 10.09 -5.94 -2.13
CA HIS A 171 9.95 -4.60 -2.69
C HIS A 171 9.09 -4.63 -3.94
N TRP A 172 7.97 -3.93 -3.89
CA TRP A 172 7.03 -3.73 -5.00
C TRP A 172 6.98 -2.26 -5.38
N GLN A 173 6.85 -1.95 -6.66
CA GLN A 173 6.79 -0.59 -7.17
C GLN A 173 5.66 -0.42 -8.17
N THR A 174 4.93 0.69 -8.05
CA THR A 174 3.98 1.16 -9.06
C THR A 174 4.53 2.42 -9.73
N GLU A 175 4.71 2.39 -11.04
CA GLU A 175 5.14 3.55 -11.83
C GLU A 175 3.96 4.47 -12.20
N TYR A 176 2.74 3.93 -12.23
CA TYR A 176 1.52 4.68 -12.46
C TYR A 176 0.96 5.25 -11.17
N THR A 177 0.47 6.50 -11.26
CA THR A 177 -0.15 7.14 -10.10
C THR A 177 -1.52 6.54 -9.83
N ILE A 178 -1.72 6.00 -8.63
CA ILE A 178 -2.98 5.43 -8.16
C ILE A 178 -3.43 6.10 -6.86
N PRO A 179 -4.73 6.14 -6.56
CA PRO A 179 -5.21 6.61 -5.26
C PRO A 179 -4.88 5.62 -4.15
N THR A 180 -4.83 6.10 -2.91
CA THR A 180 -4.40 5.36 -1.72
C THR A 180 -5.16 4.06 -1.47
N TYR A 181 -6.44 4.01 -1.78
CA TYR A 181 -7.27 2.82 -1.58
C TYR A 181 -6.93 1.65 -2.53
N LEU A 182 -6.18 1.90 -3.61
CA LEU A 182 -5.68 0.87 -4.51
C LEU A 182 -4.30 0.33 -4.11
N ALA A 183 -3.58 1.04 -3.22
CA ALA A 183 -2.38 0.49 -2.62
C ALA A 183 -2.73 -0.76 -1.80
N SER A 184 -2.00 -1.84 -2.02
CA SER A 184 -2.32 -3.13 -1.44
C SER A 184 -1.15 -3.77 -0.71
N ALA A 185 -1.47 -4.58 0.31
CA ALA A 185 -0.52 -5.44 0.98
C ALA A 185 -1.21 -6.75 1.35
N THR A 186 -0.63 -7.87 0.93
CA THR A 186 -1.07 -9.18 1.39
C THR A 186 0.10 -10.09 1.67
N ILE A 187 0.04 -10.81 2.79
CA ILE A 187 1.09 -11.71 3.25
C ILE A 187 0.47 -13.06 3.59
N GLY A 188 1.13 -14.14 3.19
CA GLY A 188 0.67 -15.49 3.51
C GLY A 188 1.47 -16.59 2.85
N LYS A 189 1.06 -17.83 3.13
CA LYS A 189 1.58 -19.02 2.47
C LYS A 189 0.92 -19.15 1.09
N TYR A 190 1.43 -18.36 0.13
CA TYR A 190 0.91 -18.36 -1.23
C TYR A 190 1.78 -19.22 -2.16
N GLU A 191 1.12 -19.92 -3.09
CA GLU A 191 1.74 -20.47 -4.29
C GLU A 191 1.51 -19.53 -5.47
N LEU A 192 2.48 -19.49 -6.38
CA LEU A 192 2.44 -18.68 -7.58
C LEU A 192 2.10 -19.55 -8.79
N VAL A 193 1.06 -19.19 -9.51
CA VAL A 193 0.78 -19.69 -10.85
C VAL A 193 0.99 -18.55 -11.83
N ALA A 194 1.89 -18.74 -12.79
CA ALA A 194 2.27 -17.69 -13.75
C ALA A 194 1.80 -18.05 -15.14
N ASP A 195 1.39 -17.02 -15.89
CA ASP A 195 1.07 -17.07 -17.31
C ASP A 195 1.52 -15.77 -17.99
N THR A 196 1.30 -15.62 -19.29
CA THR A 196 1.67 -14.41 -20.02
C THR A 196 0.55 -14.04 -20.99
N PHE A 197 0.06 -12.83 -20.89
CA PHE A 197 -0.81 -12.25 -21.91
C PHE A 197 0.05 -11.61 -23.00
N ASN A 198 -0.09 -12.10 -24.24
CA ASN A 198 0.56 -11.51 -25.42
C ASN A 198 -0.38 -10.45 -26.00
N GLY A 199 -0.24 -9.22 -25.53
CA GLY A 199 -1.01 -8.07 -26.00
C GLY A 199 -0.49 -7.52 -27.33
N GLN A 200 -1.19 -6.53 -27.87
CA GLN A 200 -0.86 -5.90 -29.17
C GLN A 200 0.47 -5.11 -29.12
N GLN A 201 0.80 -4.52 -27.98
CA GLN A 201 1.97 -3.67 -27.83
C GLN A 201 3.03 -4.25 -26.88
N SER A 202 2.63 -5.11 -25.95
CA SER A 202 3.52 -5.64 -24.92
C SER A 202 3.13 -7.06 -24.49
N ARG A 203 4.09 -7.74 -23.89
CA ARG A 203 3.84 -8.98 -23.15
C ARG A 203 3.62 -8.63 -21.69
N VAL A 204 2.44 -8.94 -21.17
CA VAL A 204 2.06 -8.66 -19.79
C VAL A 204 2.17 -9.95 -18.97
N PRO A 205 3.02 -9.99 -17.94
CA PRO A 205 3.05 -11.11 -17.00
C PRO A 205 1.72 -11.22 -16.27
N VAL A 206 1.16 -12.42 -16.17
CA VAL A 206 -0.05 -12.70 -15.42
C VAL A 206 0.34 -13.59 -14.25
N THR A 207 0.22 -13.10 -13.04
CA THR A 207 0.59 -13.83 -11.84
C THR A 207 -0.62 -14.01 -10.92
N ILE A 208 -0.88 -15.25 -10.52
CA ILE A 208 -1.97 -15.61 -9.63
C ILE A 208 -1.36 -16.18 -8.36
N TYR A 209 -1.54 -15.46 -7.26
CA TYR A 209 -1.15 -15.92 -5.92
C TYR A 209 -2.36 -16.58 -5.25
N CYS A 210 -2.27 -17.85 -4.98
CA CYS A 210 -3.36 -18.64 -4.39
C CYS A 210 -2.88 -19.44 -3.17
N ARG A 211 -3.82 -19.92 -2.37
CA ARG A 211 -3.47 -20.86 -1.30
C ARG A 211 -2.96 -22.17 -1.92
N PRO A 212 -2.03 -22.89 -1.27
CA PRO A 212 -1.55 -24.19 -1.78
C PRO A 212 -2.67 -25.19 -2.11
N SER A 213 -3.73 -25.20 -1.28
CA SER A 213 -4.92 -26.06 -1.51
C SER A 213 -5.73 -25.73 -2.76
N ASP A 214 -5.54 -24.54 -3.31
CA ASP A 214 -6.34 -24.03 -4.44
C ASP A 214 -5.57 -24.00 -5.77
N THR A 215 -4.27 -24.36 -5.74
CA THR A 215 -3.39 -24.34 -6.92
C THR A 215 -3.97 -25.15 -8.09
N ALA A 216 -4.49 -26.34 -7.83
CA ALA A 216 -5.10 -27.18 -8.87
C ALA A 216 -6.39 -26.57 -9.47
N LYS A 217 -7.06 -25.66 -8.78
CA LYS A 217 -8.31 -25.03 -9.24
C LYS A 217 -8.05 -23.82 -10.12
N THR A 218 -6.84 -23.22 -10.07
CA THR A 218 -6.53 -21.97 -10.79
C THR A 218 -6.74 -22.10 -12.29
N ALA A 219 -6.32 -23.21 -12.90
CA ALA A 219 -6.47 -23.43 -14.33
C ALA A 219 -7.94 -23.38 -14.79
N GLY A 220 -8.86 -24.00 -14.05
CA GLY A 220 -10.29 -23.94 -14.32
C GLY A 220 -10.92 -22.60 -14.00
N THR A 221 -10.53 -21.98 -12.90
CA THR A 221 -11.08 -20.68 -12.46
C THR A 221 -10.71 -19.54 -13.42
N PHE A 222 -9.48 -19.53 -13.91
CA PHE A 222 -8.94 -18.47 -14.76
C PHE A 222 -8.82 -18.84 -16.23
N VAL A 223 -9.51 -19.91 -16.68
CA VAL A 223 -9.45 -20.42 -18.06
C VAL A 223 -9.79 -19.37 -19.12
N HIS A 224 -10.59 -18.38 -18.79
CA HIS A 224 -10.99 -17.30 -19.72
C HIS A 224 -10.18 -16.00 -19.55
N LEU A 225 -9.26 -15.91 -18.58
CA LEU A 225 -8.59 -14.66 -18.24
C LEU A 225 -7.86 -14.02 -19.42
N LEU A 226 -7.04 -14.78 -20.15
CA LEU A 226 -6.30 -14.24 -21.30
C LEU A 226 -7.25 -13.77 -22.42
N ARG A 227 -8.36 -14.49 -22.64
CA ARG A 227 -9.38 -14.09 -23.62
C ARG A 227 -10.10 -12.81 -23.19
N ILE A 228 -10.38 -12.65 -21.90
CA ILE A 228 -10.97 -11.42 -21.35
C ILE A 228 -10.02 -10.24 -21.56
N LEU A 229 -8.72 -10.40 -21.31
CA LEU A 229 -7.72 -9.37 -21.56
C LEU A 229 -7.66 -8.99 -23.06
N GLN A 230 -7.73 -9.96 -23.99
CA GLN A 230 -7.81 -9.69 -25.43
C GLN A 230 -9.05 -8.86 -25.81
N VAL A 231 -10.21 -9.18 -25.22
CA VAL A 231 -11.45 -8.41 -25.45
C VAL A 231 -11.30 -7.00 -24.91
N PHE A 232 -10.75 -6.83 -23.71
CA PHE A 232 -10.55 -5.50 -23.14
C PHE A 232 -9.56 -4.68 -23.96
N GLU A 233 -8.45 -5.28 -24.39
CA GLU A 233 -7.48 -4.59 -25.25
C GLU A 233 -8.11 -4.14 -26.59
N LYS A 234 -8.99 -4.97 -27.18
CA LYS A 234 -9.70 -4.62 -28.41
C LYS A 234 -10.60 -3.39 -28.26
N TYR A 235 -11.28 -3.22 -27.11
CA TYR A 235 -12.28 -2.16 -26.93
C TYR A 235 -11.75 -0.94 -26.17
N PHE A 236 -10.73 -1.10 -25.33
CA PHE A 236 -10.23 -0.06 -24.44
C PHE A 236 -8.77 0.33 -24.70
N GLY A 237 -8.10 -0.36 -25.63
CA GLY A 237 -6.70 -0.18 -25.94
C GLY A 237 -5.77 -1.08 -25.10
N PRO A 238 -4.46 -0.98 -25.31
CA PRO A 238 -3.46 -1.81 -24.64
C PRO A 238 -3.56 -1.72 -23.11
N TYR A 239 -3.26 -2.83 -22.43
CA TYR A 239 -3.21 -2.84 -20.96
C TYR A 239 -2.19 -1.80 -20.45
N PRO A 240 -2.60 -0.82 -19.63
CA PRO A 240 -1.79 0.36 -19.34
C PRO A 240 -0.82 0.19 -18.16
N PHE A 241 -0.90 -0.92 -17.42
CA PHE A 241 -0.08 -1.14 -16.22
C PHE A 241 1.05 -2.13 -16.48
N GLU A 242 2.12 -2.07 -15.64
CA GLU A 242 3.25 -2.99 -15.61
C GLU A 242 2.94 -4.35 -14.97
#